data_d2c445221672dd84f900f5e57b132029
#
_entry.id   d2c445221672dd84f900f5e57b132029
#
_cell.length_a   1.000
_cell.length_b   1.000
_cell.length_c   1.000
_cell.angle_alpha   90.00
_cell.angle_beta   90.00
_cell.angle_gamma   90.00
#
_symmetry.space_group_name_H-M   'P 1'
#
loop_
_entity.id
_entity.type
_entity.pdbx_description
1 polymer ?
#
loop_
_entity_poly.entity_id
_entity_poly.type
_entity_poly.pdbx_seq_one_letter_code
_entity_poly.pdbx_strand_id
1 'polypeptide(L)' 'MEHDLAVQRADFYNFRQRTIKERQETRKRSQEEVIIAILPVLDNLDRALEAANSEDAKSILKGVEMVQRQFVNTLENLG' A
#
# COMPACT_ATOMS: atom_id res chain seq x y z
N MET A 1 -47.49 2.53 11.58
CA MET A 1 -46.49 3.26 12.33
C MET A 1 -45.40 2.36 12.89
N GLU A 2 -45.73 1.34 13.66
CA GLU A 2 -44.71 0.39 14.18
C GLU A 2 -43.98 -0.35 13.05
N HIS A 3 -44.69 -0.70 11.98
CA HIS A 3 -44.12 -1.40 10.83
C HIS A 3 -43.07 -0.52 10.11
N ASP A 4 -43.35 0.76 9.90
CA ASP A 4 -42.44 1.69 9.25
C ASP A 4 -41.18 1.91 10.07
N LEU A 5 -41.33 1.99 11.40
CA LEU A 5 -40.18 2.15 12.31
C LEU A 5 -39.28 0.91 12.27
N ALA A 6 -39.84 -0.29 12.24
CA ALA A 6 -39.08 -1.53 12.15
C ALA A 6 -38.32 -1.62 10.83
N VAL A 7 -38.95 -1.23 9.70
CA VAL A 7 -38.31 -1.20 8.39
C VAL A 7 -37.14 -0.20 8.38
N GLN A 8 -37.32 0.99 8.95
CA GLN A 8 -36.26 2.00 9.01
C GLN A 8 -35.07 1.52 9.84
N ARG A 9 -35.31 0.82 10.95
CA ARG A 9 -34.23 0.25 11.78
C ARG A 9 -33.47 -0.83 11.04
N ALA A 10 -34.19 -1.69 10.31
CA ALA A 10 -33.56 -2.75 9.50
C ALA A 10 -32.72 -2.15 8.38
N ASP A 11 -33.21 -1.13 7.69
CA ASP A 11 -32.50 -0.43 6.62
C ASP A 11 -31.24 0.26 7.14
N PHE A 12 -31.35 0.91 8.31
CA PHE A 12 -30.21 1.56 8.94
C PHE A 12 -29.13 0.54 9.34
N TYR A 13 -29.55 -0.59 9.93
CA TYR A 13 -28.63 -1.67 10.31
C TYR A 13 -27.90 -2.21 9.08
N ASN A 14 -28.63 -2.50 8.00
CA ASN A 14 -28.06 -3.01 6.77
C ASN A 14 -27.09 -2.00 6.13
N PHE A 15 -27.45 -0.72 6.13
CA PHE A 15 -26.61 0.36 5.65
C PHE A 15 -25.30 0.43 6.45
N ARG A 16 -25.40 0.35 7.78
CA ARG A 16 -24.23 0.39 8.66
C ARG A 16 -23.30 -0.79 8.42
N GLN A 17 -23.85 -2.00 8.27
CA GLN A 17 -23.05 -3.20 7.99
C GLN A 17 -22.33 -3.09 6.65
N ARG A 18 -23.00 -2.59 5.64
CA ARG A 18 -22.43 -2.38 4.31
C ARG A 18 -21.31 -1.34 4.36
N THR A 19 -21.52 -0.23 5.05
CA THR A 19 -20.51 0.83 5.19
C THR A 19 -19.25 0.32 5.88
N ILE A 20 -19.40 -0.47 6.94
CA ILE A 20 -18.26 -1.07 7.65
C ILE A 20 -17.49 -1.99 6.72
N LYS A 21 -18.19 -2.83 5.97
CA LYS A 21 -17.58 -3.75 5.01
C LYS A 21 -16.84 -3.01 3.91
N GLU A 22 -17.44 -1.97 3.35
CA GLU A 22 -16.82 -1.13 2.31
C GLU A 22 -15.54 -0.46 2.82
N ARG A 23 -15.56 0.03 4.06
CA ARG A 23 -14.37 0.64 4.68
C ARG A 23 -13.25 -0.37 4.86
N GLN A 24 -13.57 -1.58 5.28
CA GLN A 24 -12.58 -2.66 5.42
C GLN A 24 -11.98 -3.05 4.07
N GLU A 25 -12.80 -3.17 3.04
CA GLU A 25 -12.35 -3.47 1.68
C GLU A 25 -11.49 -2.36 1.11
N THR A 26 -11.84 -1.10 1.34
CA THR A 26 -11.05 0.06 0.91
C THR A 26 -9.69 0.09 1.60
N ARG A 27 -9.65 -0.17 2.90
CA ARG A 27 -8.40 -0.24 3.67
C ARG A 27 -7.49 -1.33 3.14
N LYS A 28 -8.04 -2.51 2.92
CA LYS A 28 -7.30 -3.64 2.38
C LYS A 28 -6.73 -3.33 1.00
N ARG A 29 -7.53 -2.73 0.13
CA ARG A 29 -7.12 -2.34 -1.21
C ARG A 29 -6.00 -1.29 -1.18
N SER A 30 -6.11 -0.29 -0.29
CA SER A 30 -5.08 0.73 -0.10
C SER A 30 -3.76 0.12 0.37
N GLN A 31 -3.81 -0.84 1.30
CA GLN A 31 -2.62 -1.56 1.76
C GLN A 31 -1.99 -2.36 0.63
N GLU A 32 -2.78 -3.04 -0.18
CA GLU A 32 -2.30 -3.79 -1.34
C GLU A 32 -1.62 -2.88 -2.36
N GLU A 33 -2.17 -1.71 -2.62
CA GLU A 33 -1.58 -0.72 -3.53
C GLU A 33 -0.20 -0.28 -3.05
N VAL A 34 -0.04 -0.01 -1.76
CA VAL A 34 1.25 0.37 -1.16
C VAL A 34 2.26 -0.77 -1.31
N ILE A 35 1.86 -1.99 -0.99
CA ILE A 35 2.74 -3.16 -1.09
C ILE A 35 3.19 -3.37 -2.54
N ILE A 36 2.28 -3.32 -3.50
CA ILE A 36 2.60 -3.47 -4.92
C ILE A 36 3.57 -2.39 -5.39
N ALA A 37 3.42 -1.15 -4.90
CA ALA A 37 4.29 -0.04 -5.26
C ALA A 37 5.69 -0.17 -4.66
N ILE A 38 5.82 -0.80 -3.49
CA ILE A 38 7.10 -0.97 -2.78
C ILE A 38 7.89 -2.19 -3.26
N LEU A 39 7.23 -3.23 -3.74
CA LEU A 39 7.89 -4.46 -4.19
C LEU A 39 9.02 -4.21 -5.22
N PRO A 40 8.85 -3.35 -6.26
CA PRO A 40 9.94 -3.06 -7.18
C PRO A 40 11.14 -2.38 -6.51
N VAL A 41 10.91 -1.58 -5.48
CA VAL A 41 11.99 -0.93 -4.71
C VAL A 41 12.80 -1.98 -3.97
N LEU A 42 12.14 -2.93 -3.30
CA LEU A 42 12.79 -4.06 -2.63
C LEU A 42 13.60 -4.90 -3.61
N ASP A 43 13.05 -5.18 -4.78
CA ASP A 43 13.70 -5.96 -5.81
C ASP A 43 15.01 -5.30 -6.26
N ASN A 44 14.99 -3.99 -6.47
CA ASN A 44 16.17 -3.23 -6.83
C ASN A 44 17.19 -3.18 -5.68
N LEU A 45 16.73 -3.12 -4.44
CA LEU A 45 17.59 -3.18 -3.26
C LEU A 45 18.28 -4.55 -3.17
N ASP A 46 17.58 -5.63 -3.41
CA ASP A 46 18.13 -6.98 -3.43
C ASP A 46 19.22 -7.10 -4.51
N ARG A 47 18.99 -6.55 -5.69
CA ARG A 47 19.99 -6.53 -6.77
C ARG A 47 21.22 -5.73 -6.37
N ALA A 48 21.05 -4.60 -5.72
CA ALA A 48 22.17 -3.78 -5.24
C ALA A 48 23.01 -4.53 -4.20
N LEU A 49 22.34 -5.27 -3.31
CA LEU A 49 23.01 -6.10 -2.31
C LEU A 49 23.77 -7.27 -2.93
N GLU A 50 23.23 -7.92 -3.94
CA GLU A 50 23.91 -8.97 -4.68
C GLU A 50 25.14 -8.43 -5.41
N ALA A 51 25.03 -7.26 -6.03
CA ALA A 51 26.13 -6.61 -6.72
C ALA A 51 27.23 -6.13 -5.77
N ALA A 52 26.90 -5.88 -4.51
CA ALA A 52 27.84 -5.39 -3.51
C ALA A 52 29.02 -6.32 -3.27
N ASN A 53 28.86 -7.62 -3.53
CA ASN A 53 29.95 -8.59 -3.37
C ASN A 53 31.01 -8.53 -4.48
N SER A 54 30.69 -7.94 -5.63
CA SER A 54 31.53 -7.93 -6.82
C SER A 54 31.94 -6.53 -7.28
N GLU A 55 31.39 -5.47 -6.69
CA GLU A 55 31.65 -4.10 -7.10
C GLU A 55 32.40 -3.30 -6.03
N ASP A 56 33.00 -2.19 -6.44
CA ASP A 56 33.70 -1.29 -5.52
C ASP A 56 32.70 -0.45 -4.69
N ALA A 57 33.23 0.21 -3.66
CA ALA A 57 32.41 1.00 -2.72
C ALA A 57 31.64 2.13 -3.42
N LYS A 58 32.22 2.75 -4.45
CA LYS A 58 31.57 3.82 -5.20
C LYS A 58 30.34 3.34 -5.95
N SER A 59 30.46 2.21 -6.61
CA SER A 59 29.35 1.60 -7.37
C SER A 59 28.22 1.17 -6.44
N ILE A 60 28.56 0.62 -5.28
CA ILE A 60 27.59 0.22 -4.25
C ILE A 60 26.81 1.44 -3.75
N LEU A 61 27.51 2.53 -3.39
CA LEU A 61 26.89 3.77 -2.94
C LEU A 61 25.94 4.35 -3.99
N LYS A 62 26.37 4.36 -5.23
CA LYS A 62 25.55 4.86 -6.34
C LYS A 62 24.27 4.04 -6.52
N GLY A 63 24.38 2.71 -6.41
CA GLY A 63 23.24 1.82 -6.46
C GLY A 63 22.25 2.08 -5.32
N VAL A 64 22.75 2.26 -4.10
CA VAL A 64 21.92 2.57 -2.93
C VAL A 64 21.22 3.92 -3.08
N GLU A 65 21.91 4.94 -3.58
CA GLU A 65 21.32 6.25 -3.84
C GLU A 65 20.17 6.16 -4.85
N MET A 66 20.33 5.37 -5.90
CA MET A 66 19.28 5.16 -6.90
C MET A 66 18.04 4.51 -6.28
N VAL A 67 18.22 3.51 -5.44
CA VAL A 67 17.13 2.84 -4.73
C VAL A 67 16.43 3.82 -3.79
N GLN A 68 17.19 4.64 -3.07
CA GLN A 68 16.63 5.66 -2.19
C GLN A 68 15.74 6.64 -2.95
N ARG A 69 16.20 7.14 -4.09
CA ARG A 69 15.42 8.05 -4.94
C ARG A 69 14.14 7.37 -5.44
N GLN A 70 14.24 6.13 -5.86
CA GLN A 70 13.08 5.37 -6.29
C GLN A 70 12.06 5.23 -5.17
N PHE A 71 12.53 4.94 -3.96
CA PHE A 71 11.67 4.79 -2.80
C PHE A 71 10.95 6.09 -2.46
N VAL A 72 11.67 7.22 -2.45
CA VAL A 72 11.08 8.53 -2.20
C VAL A 72 10.03 8.89 -3.27
N ASN A 73 10.35 8.68 -4.54
CA ASN A 73 9.42 8.93 -5.63
C ASN A 73 8.16 8.06 -5.52
N THR A 74 8.32 6.81 -5.13
CA THR A 74 7.19 5.88 -4.93
C THR A 74 6.28 6.40 -3.82
N LEU A 75 6.86 6.84 -2.70
CA LEU A 75 6.08 7.38 -1.58
C LEU A 75 5.37 8.68 -1.97
N GLU A 76 6.00 9.56 -2.72
CA GLU A 76 5.40 10.80 -3.20
C GLU A 76 4.21 10.51 -4.12
N ASN A 77 4.34 9.52 -5.00
CA ASN A 77 3.27 9.13 -5.92
C ASN A 77 2.08 8.50 -5.21
N LEU A 78 2.31 7.87 -4.05
CA LEU A 78 1.24 7.26 -3.25
C LEU A 78 0.46 8.28 -2.44
N GLY A 79 0.99 9.42 -2.25
CA GLY A 79 0.25 10.36 -1.50
C GLY A 79 0.84 11.52 -0.91
#